data_6e2609780ea0dce570eb7f1be7223187
#
_entry.id   6e2609780ea0dce570eb7f1be7223187
#
_cell.length_a   1.000
_cell.length_b   1.000
_cell.length_c   1.000
_cell.angle_alpha   90.00
_cell.angle_beta   90.00
_cell.angle_gamma   90.00
#
_symmetry.space_group_name_H-M   'P 1'
#
loop_
_entity.id
_entity.type
_entity.pdbx_description
1 polymer ?
#
loop_
_entity_poly.entity_id
_entity_poly.type
_entity_poly.pdbx_seq_one_letter_code
_entity_poly.pdbx_strand_id
1 'polypeptide(L)'
;MWSGHRADLFGEPNQEIKKIMKLLNSLYRIVSESVTESGRDYNIVLDAEHFIYKAHFPGEPITPGVCIMQIAVELLSLHCGKPLAIDTVKNIKFLKIISPAETPGVCFSVSKVEAEDSKVKAQVSVSGGGETYAKLSLICKAK
;
A
#
# COMPACT_ATOMS: atom_id res chain seq x y z
N MET A 1 2.79 16.72 -12.33
CA MET A 1 2.81 15.28 -12.18
C MET A 1 3.10 14.90 -10.74
N TRP A 2 2.32 14.02 -10.19
CA TRP A 2 2.38 13.73 -8.76
C TRP A 2 3.70 13.11 -8.30
N SER A 3 4.32 12.24 -9.08
CA SER A 3 5.57 11.60 -8.68
C SER A 3 6.72 12.57 -8.57
N GLY A 4 6.78 13.54 -9.48
CA GLY A 4 7.78 14.60 -9.40
C GLY A 4 7.58 15.47 -8.18
N HIS A 5 6.31 15.79 -7.87
CA HIS A 5 5.98 16.57 -6.69
C HIS A 5 6.41 15.86 -5.41
N ARG A 6 6.16 14.55 -5.33
CA ARG A 6 6.56 13.75 -4.19
C ARG A 6 8.09 13.73 -4.04
N ALA A 7 8.81 13.57 -5.13
CA ALA A 7 10.27 13.58 -5.11
C ALA A 7 10.81 14.90 -4.59
N ASP A 8 10.19 16.01 -4.99
CA ASP A 8 10.60 17.33 -4.54
C ASP A 8 10.45 17.51 -3.03
N LEU A 9 9.39 16.94 -2.45
CA LEU A 9 9.11 17.09 -1.02
C LEU A 9 9.86 16.09 -0.14
N PHE A 10 9.98 14.85 -0.57
CA PHE A 10 10.48 13.76 0.27
C PHE A 10 11.71 13.09 -0.29
N GLY A 11 12.17 13.52 -1.47
CA GLY A 11 13.24 12.85 -2.18
C GLY A 11 12.75 11.57 -2.82
N GLU A 12 13.57 10.99 -3.64
CA GLU A 12 13.23 9.73 -4.29
C GLU A 12 13.53 8.54 -3.39
N PRO A 13 12.76 7.46 -3.49
CA PRO A 13 13.12 6.23 -2.79
C PRO A 13 14.51 5.77 -3.23
N ASN A 14 15.28 5.20 -2.30
CA ASN A 14 16.60 4.70 -2.65
C ASN A 14 16.48 3.50 -3.60
N GLN A 15 17.61 3.09 -4.18
CA GLN A 15 17.62 2.02 -5.17
C GLN A 15 17.14 0.69 -4.62
N GLU A 16 17.41 0.42 -3.35
CA GLU A 16 16.99 -0.81 -2.73
C GLU A 16 15.48 -0.88 -2.57
N ILE A 17 14.86 0.24 -2.17
CA ILE A 17 13.40 0.31 -2.06
C ILE A 17 12.77 0.18 -3.45
N LYS A 18 13.34 0.84 -4.45
CA LYS A 18 12.81 0.75 -5.82
C LYS A 18 12.75 -0.68 -6.34
N LYS A 19 13.66 -1.53 -5.93
CA LYS A 19 13.67 -2.92 -6.38
C LYS A 19 12.46 -3.71 -5.93
N ILE A 20 11.85 -3.35 -4.79
CA ILE A 20 10.68 -4.05 -4.29
C ILE A 20 9.37 -3.36 -4.63
N MET A 21 9.42 -2.16 -5.20
CA MET A 21 8.22 -1.39 -5.54
C MET A 21 7.69 -1.76 -6.91
N LYS A 22 7.13 -2.97 -6.98
CA LYS A 22 6.66 -3.55 -8.23
C LYS A 22 5.33 -2.97 -8.69
N LEU A 23 4.50 -2.52 -7.77
CA LEU A 23 3.16 -2.03 -8.08
C LEU A 23 3.06 -0.51 -8.10
N LEU A 24 3.95 0.17 -7.37
CA LEU A 24 3.95 1.63 -7.36
C LEU A 24 4.22 2.17 -8.77
N ASN A 25 3.36 3.10 -9.21
CA ASN A 25 3.39 3.69 -10.54
C ASN A 25 3.04 2.72 -11.67
N SER A 26 2.57 1.53 -11.32
CA SER A 26 2.06 0.53 -12.26
C SER A 26 0.59 0.27 -11.94
N LEU A 27 0.30 -0.33 -10.79
CA LEU A 27 -1.07 -0.57 -10.35
C LEU A 27 -1.66 0.62 -9.62
N TYR A 28 -0.86 1.36 -8.88
CA TYR A 28 -1.33 2.50 -8.10
C TYR A 28 -0.31 3.63 -8.11
N ARG A 29 -0.77 4.81 -7.76
CA ARG A 29 0.09 5.96 -7.53
C ARG A 29 -0.33 6.65 -6.24
N ILE A 30 0.63 7.28 -5.59
CA ILE A 30 0.36 8.03 -4.35
C ILE A 30 -0.06 9.45 -4.74
N VAL A 31 -1.23 9.86 -4.26
CA VAL A 31 -1.76 11.20 -4.52
C VAL A 31 -1.34 12.16 -3.42
N SER A 32 -1.40 11.72 -2.18
CA SER A 32 -1.00 12.53 -1.03
C SER A 32 -0.66 11.63 0.14
N GLU A 33 0.05 12.16 1.10
CA GLU A 33 0.38 11.45 2.32
C GLU A 33 0.44 12.42 3.49
N SER A 34 0.15 11.93 4.68
CA SER A 34 0.21 12.73 5.90
C SER A 34 0.68 11.90 7.06
N VAL A 35 1.52 12.50 7.90
CA VAL A 35 2.04 11.85 9.10
C VAL A 35 0.96 11.81 10.17
N THR A 36 0.84 10.67 10.85
CA THR A 36 -0.07 10.50 11.97
C THR A 36 0.74 10.19 13.24
N GLU A 37 0.06 10.06 14.39
CA GLU A 37 0.75 9.76 15.65
C GLU A 37 1.56 8.47 15.61
N SER A 38 1.05 7.43 14.94
CA SER A 38 1.68 6.12 14.96
C SER A 38 2.14 5.62 13.61
N GLY A 39 2.06 6.46 12.58
CA GLY A 39 2.46 6.05 11.25
C GLY A 39 2.20 7.11 10.20
N ARG A 40 1.53 6.72 9.14
CA ARG A 40 1.28 7.61 8.00
C ARG A 40 0.08 7.14 7.20
N ASP A 41 -0.71 8.10 6.73
CA ASP A 41 -1.80 7.83 5.80
C ASP A 41 -1.35 8.11 4.38
N TYR A 42 -1.61 7.16 3.50
CA TYR A 42 -1.32 7.30 2.07
C TYR A 42 -2.61 7.26 1.29
N ASN A 43 -2.91 8.35 0.59
CA ASN A 43 -4.04 8.38 -0.32
C ASN A 43 -3.52 7.97 -1.69
N ILE A 44 -4.06 6.90 -2.23
CA ILE A 44 -3.62 6.35 -3.51
C ILE A 44 -4.77 6.27 -4.50
N VAL A 45 -4.42 6.17 -5.77
CA VAL A 45 -5.37 5.94 -6.84
C VAL A 45 -4.95 4.69 -7.58
N LEU A 46 -5.92 3.80 -7.82
CA LEU A 46 -5.70 2.56 -8.55
C LEU A 46 -5.85 2.82 -10.05
N ASP A 47 -5.00 2.18 -10.85
CA ASP A 47 -5.08 2.28 -12.30
C ASP A 47 -6.00 1.18 -12.83
N ALA A 48 -7.22 1.57 -13.19
CA ALA A 48 -8.23 0.64 -13.68
C ALA A 48 -7.83 -0.03 -15.01
N GLU A 49 -6.85 0.51 -15.71
CA GLU A 49 -6.36 -0.05 -16.97
C GLU A 49 -5.23 -1.06 -16.78
N HIS A 50 -4.80 -1.28 -15.54
CA HIS A 50 -3.74 -2.25 -15.27
C HIS A 50 -4.17 -3.65 -15.70
N PHE A 51 -3.24 -4.39 -16.31
CA PHE A 51 -3.55 -5.71 -16.87
C PHE A 51 -4.11 -6.69 -15.84
N ILE A 52 -3.79 -6.52 -14.56
CA ILE A 52 -4.27 -7.42 -13.51
C ILE A 52 -5.80 -7.48 -13.47
N TYR A 53 -6.46 -6.37 -13.78
CA TYR A 53 -7.93 -6.31 -13.78
C TYR A 53 -8.54 -7.03 -14.99
N LYS A 54 -7.77 -7.20 -16.05
CA LYS A 54 -8.22 -7.96 -17.20
C LYS A 54 -8.09 -9.46 -16.96
N ALA A 55 -7.11 -9.84 -16.17
CA ALA A 55 -6.87 -11.23 -15.80
C ALA A 55 -7.81 -11.71 -14.70
N HIS A 56 -8.15 -10.81 -13.77
CA HIS A 56 -9.03 -11.13 -12.66
C HIS A 56 -10.40 -10.52 -12.87
N PHE A 57 -11.30 -11.39 -13.32
CA PHE A 57 -12.71 -11.12 -13.54
C PHE A 57 -12.95 -10.06 -14.62
N PRO A 58 -12.66 -10.39 -15.90
CA PRO A 58 -12.99 -9.49 -17.02
C PRO A 58 -14.47 -9.10 -16.94
N GLY A 59 -14.78 -7.81 -16.99
CA GLY A 59 -16.14 -7.33 -16.85
C GLY A 59 -16.48 -6.86 -15.46
N GLU A 60 -15.84 -7.41 -14.43
CA GLU A 60 -16.00 -6.96 -13.05
C GLU A 60 -14.62 -6.90 -12.40
N PRO A 61 -13.84 -5.87 -12.69
CA PRO A 61 -12.49 -5.80 -12.15
C PRO A 61 -12.47 -5.68 -10.63
N ILE A 62 -11.71 -6.56 -10.00
CA ILE A 62 -11.56 -6.62 -8.55
C ILE A 62 -10.08 -6.61 -8.21
N THR A 63 -9.69 -5.83 -7.22
CA THR A 63 -8.31 -5.79 -6.78
C THR A 63 -8.00 -7.04 -5.95
N PRO A 64 -7.09 -7.91 -6.42
CA PRO A 64 -6.77 -9.14 -5.67
C PRO A 64 -6.18 -8.84 -4.30
N GLY A 65 -6.49 -9.69 -3.33
CA GLY A 65 -5.97 -9.55 -1.97
C GLY A 65 -4.44 -9.53 -1.93
N VAL A 66 -3.78 -10.32 -2.76
CA VAL A 66 -2.32 -10.35 -2.81
C VAL A 66 -1.75 -8.99 -3.27
N CYS A 67 -2.46 -8.28 -4.13
CA CYS A 67 -2.05 -6.94 -4.55
C CYS A 67 -2.23 -5.94 -3.39
N ILE A 68 -3.30 -6.06 -2.63
CA ILE A 68 -3.52 -5.21 -1.46
C ILE A 68 -2.37 -5.40 -0.45
N MET A 69 -1.96 -6.65 -0.22
CA MET A 69 -0.83 -6.95 0.65
C MET A 69 0.47 -6.34 0.12
N GLN A 70 0.72 -6.47 -1.17
CA GLN A 70 1.93 -5.92 -1.78
C GLN A 70 1.97 -4.39 -1.68
N ILE A 71 0.83 -3.73 -1.93
CA ILE A 71 0.74 -2.28 -1.75
C ILE A 71 1.08 -1.91 -0.31
N ALA A 72 0.52 -2.62 0.66
CA ALA A 72 0.77 -2.35 2.07
C ALA A 72 2.25 -2.44 2.41
N VAL A 73 2.94 -3.46 1.92
CA VAL A 73 4.38 -3.64 2.16
C VAL A 73 5.19 -2.55 1.49
N GLU A 74 4.82 -2.16 0.28
CA GLU A 74 5.52 -1.08 -0.43
C GLU A 74 5.38 0.25 0.34
N LEU A 75 4.18 0.55 0.82
CA LEU A 75 3.96 1.78 1.58
C LEU A 75 4.67 1.75 2.93
N LEU A 76 4.67 0.60 3.60
CA LEU A 76 5.41 0.46 4.85
C LEU A 76 6.92 0.62 4.61
N SER A 77 7.42 0.10 3.52
CA SER A 77 8.84 0.26 3.13
C SER A 77 9.18 1.73 2.92
N LEU A 78 8.29 2.47 2.25
CA LEU A 78 8.47 3.91 2.08
C LEU A 78 8.48 4.65 3.41
N HIS A 79 7.56 4.29 4.29
CA HIS A 79 7.46 4.92 5.60
C HIS A 79 8.72 4.67 6.43
N CYS A 80 9.24 3.47 6.41
CA CYS A 80 10.43 3.09 7.17
C CYS A 80 11.75 3.48 6.48
N GLY A 81 11.71 3.81 5.19
CA GLY A 81 12.91 4.19 4.43
C GLY A 81 13.84 3.04 4.12
N LYS A 82 13.35 1.82 4.13
CA LYS A 82 14.15 0.63 3.82
C LYS A 82 13.29 -0.46 3.20
N PRO A 83 13.87 -1.32 2.35
CA PRO A 83 13.10 -2.38 1.72
C PRO A 83 12.70 -3.44 2.74
N LEU A 84 11.41 -3.78 2.75
CA LEU A 84 10.84 -4.75 3.67
C LEU A 84 10.14 -5.86 2.90
N ALA A 85 10.12 -7.05 3.50
CA ALA A 85 9.36 -8.19 3.01
C ALA A 85 8.52 -8.72 4.16
N ILE A 86 7.40 -9.35 3.84
CA ILE A 86 6.55 -9.95 4.86
C ILE A 86 7.28 -11.12 5.51
N ASP A 87 7.37 -11.09 6.83
CA ASP A 87 7.85 -12.21 7.61
C ASP A 87 6.67 -13.04 8.11
N THR A 88 5.68 -12.39 8.69
CA THR A 88 4.51 -13.05 9.24
C THR A 88 3.27 -12.21 8.98
N VAL A 89 2.22 -12.86 8.54
CA VAL A 89 0.90 -12.25 8.46
C VAL A 89 0.17 -12.66 9.73
N LYS A 90 -0.03 -11.70 10.63
CA LYS A 90 -0.70 -12.01 11.90
C LYS A 90 -2.20 -12.11 11.73
N ASN A 91 -2.76 -11.23 10.92
CA ASN A 91 -4.19 -11.22 10.66
C ASN A 91 -4.47 -10.44 9.39
N ILE A 92 -5.41 -10.92 8.60
CA ILE A 92 -5.92 -10.20 7.44
C ILE A 92 -7.41 -10.38 7.41
N LYS A 93 -8.12 -9.26 7.22
CA LYS A 93 -9.56 -9.27 7.00
C LYS A 93 -9.86 -8.48 5.73
N PHE A 94 -10.47 -9.13 4.77
CA PHE A 94 -11.00 -8.46 3.59
C PHE A 94 -12.49 -8.27 3.79
N LEU A 95 -12.90 -7.05 4.06
CA LEU A 95 -14.27 -6.72 4.45
C LEU A 95 -15.15 -6.40 3.25
N LYS A 96 -14.57 -5.80 2.23
CA LYS A 96 -15.27 -5.44 0.99
C LYS A 96 -14.34 -5.52 -0.20
N ILE A 97 -14.92 -5.76 -1.35
CA ILE A 97 -14.20 -5.79 -2.62
C ILE A 97 -13.81 -4.37 -3.01
N ILE A 98 -12.59 -4.20 -3.49
CA ILE A 98 -12.13 -2.93 -4.05
C ILE A 98 -12.18 -3.02 -5.57
N SER A 99 -13.09 -2.26 -6.17
CA SER A 99 -13.22 -2.17 -7.61
C SER A 99 -12.64 -0.84 -8.07
N PRO A 100 -11.64 -0.85 -8.97
CA PRO A 100 -11.03 0.42 -9.42
C PRO A 100 -11.99 1.31 -10.19
N ALA A 101 -13.04 0.74 -10.78
CA ALA A 101 -14.05 1.52 -11.49
C ALA A 101 -14.95 2.28 -10.54
N GLU A 102 -15.36 1.64 -9.45
CA GLU A 102 -16.24 2.24 -8.46
C GLU A 102 -15.50 3.01 -7.38
N THR A 103 -14.32 2.54 -7.01
CA THR A 103 -13.53 3.12 -5.94
C THR A 103 -12.08 3.27 -6.40
N PRO A 104 -11.80 4.24 -7.28
CA PRO A 104 -10.43 4.42 -7.75
C PRO A 104 -9.47 4.93 -6.68
N GLY A 105 -9.97 5.73 -5.74
CA GLY A 105 -9.16 6.30 -4.67
C GLY A 105 -9.42 5.62 -3.35
N VAL A 106 -8.37 5.16 -2.68
CA VAL A 106 -8.46 4.57 -1.35
C VAL A 106 -7.33 5.10 -0.48
N CYS A 107 -7.53 5.03 0.83
CA CYS A 107 -6.53 5.43 1.81
C CYS A 107 -5.96 4.19 2.48
N PHE A 108 -4.64 4.04 2.42
CA PHE A 108 -3.92 3.03 3.20
C PHE A 108 -3.37 3.75 4.42
N SER A 109 -3.91 3.42 5.58
CA SER A 109 -3.46 4.00 6.85
C SER A 109 -2.51 3.03 7.51
N VAL A 110 -1.22 3.36 7.48
CA VAL A 110 -0.16 2.57 8.12
C VAL A 110 -0.03 3.09 9.54
N SER A 111 -0.31 2.24 10.53
CA SER A 111 -0.35 2.65 11.93
C SER A 111 0.33 1.63 12.84
N LYS A 112 0.52 2.03 14.09
CA LYS A 112 1.13 1.19 15.11
C LYS A 112 2.46 0.58 14.63
N VAL A 113 3.25 1.41 13.96
CA VAL A 113 4.54 0.98 13.42
C VAL A 113 5.54 0.88 14.56
N GLU A 114 6.05 -0.32 14.79
CA GLU A 114 7.02 -0.59 15.85
C GLU A 114 8.19 -1.40 15.30
N ALA A 115 9.40 -0.91 15.52
CA ALA A 115 10.61 -1.65 15.17
C ALA A 115 11.06 -2.47 16.36
N GLU A 116 11.30 -3.76 16.15
CA GLU A 116 11.68 -4.67 17.22
C GLU A 116 12.55 -5.79 16.63
N ASP A 117 13.76 -5.95 17.17
CA ASP A 117 14.69 -7.01 16.77
C ASP A 117 14.85 -7.18 15.25
N SER A 118 15.17 -6.11 14.56
CA SER A 118 15.32 -6.04 13.12
C SER A 118 14.03 -6.32 12.32
N LYS A 119 12.90 -6.44 13.01
CA LYS A 119 11.59 -6.60 12.38
C LYS A 119 10.75 -5.36 12.60
N VAL A 120 9.74 -5.18 11.77
CA VAL A 120 8.80 -4.07 11.87
C VAL A 120 7.40 -4.64 11.94
N LYS A 121 6.69 -4.30 13.00
CA LYS A 121 5.27 -4.62 13.13
C LYS A 121 4.47 -3.42 12.68
N ALA A 122 3.38 -3.64 11.99
CA ALA A 122 2.49 -2.56 11.58
C ALA A 122 1.09 -3.06 11.35
N GLN A 123 0.14 -2.15 11.48
CA GLN A 123 -1.23 -2.38 11.08
C GLN A 123 -1.52 -1.50 9.88
N VAL A 124 -2.24 -2.03 8.91
CA VAL A 124 -2.64 -1.28 7.73
C VAL A 124 -4.14 -1.43 7.57
N SER A 125 -4.85 -0.31 7.50
CA SER A 125 -6.26 -0.32 7.15
C SER A 125 -6.46 0.35 5.81
N VAL A 126 -7.33 -0.23 5.00
CA VAL A 126 -7.66 0.29 3.67
C VAL A 126 -9.08 0.79 3.71
N SER A 127 -9.28 2.07 3.44
CA SER A 127 -10.60 2.69 3.55
C SER A 127 -10.84 3.67 2.42
N GLY A 128 -12.09 4.05 2.24
CA GLY A 128 -12.48 5.06 1.26
C GLY A 128 -13.98 5.24 1.30
N GLY A 129 -14.44 6.48 1.04
CA GLY A 129 -15.86 6.78 1.01
C GLY A 129 -16.62 6.45 2.30
N GLY A 130 -15.94 6.52 3.45
CA GLY A 130 -16.55 6.22 4.74
C GLY A 130 -16.61 4.74 5.06
N GLU A 131 -16.03 3.89 4.23
CA GLU A 131 -16.04 2.43 4.43
C GLU A 131 -14.65 1.88 4.62
N THR A 132 -14.54 0.78 5.36
CA THR A 132 -13.29 0.04 5.51
C THR A 132 -13.33 -1.18 4.62
N TYR A 133 -12.33 -1.33 3.76
CA TYR A 133 -12.25 -2.43 2.81
C TYR A 133 -11.41 -3.59 3.32
N ALA A 134 -10.35 -3.30 4.04
CA ALA A 134 -9.45 -4.34 4.53
C ALA A 134 -8.70 -3.88 5.77
N LYS A 135 -8.29 -4.86 6.59
CA LYS A 135 -7.42 -4.63 7.75
C LYS A 135 -6.36 -5.69 7.77
N LEU A 136 -5.11 -5.28 7.89
CA LEU A 136 -3.97 -6.18 7.88
C LEU A 136 -3.11 -5.91 9.11
N SER A 137 -2.60 -6.99 9.71
CA SER A 137 -1.61 -6.90 10.78
C SER A 137 -0.41 -7.71 10.35
N LEU A 138 0.71 -7.04 10.14
CA LEU A 138 1.89 -7.62 9.50
C LEU A 138 3.13 -7.49 10.37
N ILE A 139 4.02 -8.47 10.24
CA ILE A 139 5.38 -8.36 10.74
C ILE A 139 6.26 -8.48 9.50
N CYS A 140 7.07 -7.47 9.27
CA CYS A 140 7.99 -7.43 8.14
C CYS A 140 9.43 -7.47 8.62
N LYS A 141 10.31 -7.90 7.72
CA LYS A 141 11.75 -7.96 7.99
C LYS A 141 12.48 -7.25 6.86
N ALA A 142 13.70 -6.85 7.11
CA ALA A 142 14.54 -6.26 6.07
C ALA A 142 14.75 -7.29 4.96
N LYS A 143 14.62 -6.82 3.75
CA LYS A 143 14.78 -7.68 2.59
C LYS A 143 16.24 -7.78 2.16
#